data_ad5b01754efe1222052242fdef617d4c
#
_entry.id   ad5b01754efe1222052242fdef617d4c
#
_cell.length_a   1.000
_cell.length_b   1.000
_cell.length_c   1.000
_cell.angle_alpha   90.00
_cell.angle_beta   90.00
_cell.angle_gamma   90.00
#
_symmetry.space_group_name_H-M   'P 1'
#
loop_
_entity.id
_entity.type
_entity.pdbx_description
1 polymer ?
#
loop_
_entity_poly.entity_id
_entity_poly.type
_entity_poly.pdbx_seq_one_letter_code
_entity_poly.pdbx_strand_id
1 'polypeptide(L)'
;MTNRVLALLTLTIALALCVSPIAAHHGSSVYDTKLTTYKGTVTDFQFMNPHSEVWFDVTGADGKVEKWTGEAPSLTTLSRIGWTKTIFKPGDQVTFTGNVAKSGSKIMRLRRVVFPNGKEMMIDRGEDYAE
;
A
#
# COMPACT_ATOMS: atom_id res chain seq x y z
N MET A 1 -28.37 26.42 41.82
CA MET A 1 -27.06 25.78 41.54
C MET A 1 -27.19 24.40 40.89
N THR A 2 -28.18 23.62 41.24
CA THR A 2 -28.43 22.27 40.73
C THR A 2 -28.65 22.16 39.20
N ASN A 3 -29.41 23.10 38.61
CA ASN A 3 -29.71 23.05 37.18
C ASN A 3 -28.49 23.36 36.26
N ARG A 4 -27.54 24.16 36.73
CA ARG A 4 -26.32 24.46 35.98
C ARG A 4 -25.32 23.28 35.98
N VAL A 5 -25.26 22.57 37.11
CA VAL A 5 -24.43 21.37 37.24
C VAL A 5 -24.99 20.24 36.39
N LEU A 6 -26.33 20.07 36.40
CA LEU A 6 -27.00 19.07 35.55
C LEU A 6 -26.81 19.37 34.07
N ALA A 7 -26.91 20.64 33.65
CA ALA A 7 -26.68 21.05 32.26
C ALA A 7 -25.22 20.82 31.80
N LEU A 8 -24.25 21.05 32.67
CA LEU A 8 -22.84 20.79 32.40
C LEU A 8 -22.58 19.28 32.32
N LEU A 9 -23.20 18.48 33.18
CA LEU A 9 -23.05 17.01 33.12
C LEU A 9 -23.66 16.42 31.85
N THR A 10 -24.83 16.89 31.42
CA THR A 10 -25.46 16.43 30.17
C THR A 10 -24.67 16.85 28.95
N LEU A 11 -24.06 18.05 28.95
CA LEU A 11 -23.22 18.51 27.84
C LEU A 11 -21.92 17.68 27.73
N THR A 12 -21.29 17.34 28.87
CA THR A 12 -20.08 16.49 28.86
C THR A 12 -20.36 15.07 28.40
N ILE A 13 -21.50 14.49 28.80
CA ILE A 13 -21.90 13.16 28.35
C ILE A 13 -22.23 13.18 26.84
N ALA A 14 -22.93 14.21 26.35
CA ALA A 14 -23.22 14.35 24.93
C ALA A 14 -21.94 14.50 24.09
N LEU A 15 -20.96 15.26 24.57
CA LEU A 15 -19.66 15.40 23.89
C LEU A 15 -18.85 14.11 23.88
N ALA A 16 -18.91 13.32 24.95
CA ALA A 16 -18.23 12.03 25.04
C ALA A 16 -18.83 10.96 24.11
N LEU A 17 -20.15 11.06 23.80
CA LEU A 17 -20.82 10.15 22.87
C LEU A 17 -20.58 10.52 21.39
N CYS A 18 -20.11 11.72 21.11
CA CYS A 18 -19.77 12.16 19.74
C CYS A 18 -18.35 11.76 19.33
N VAL A 19 -17.53 11.22 20.22
CA VAL A 19 -16.24 10.64 19.87
C VAL A 19 -16.47 9.23 19.32
N SER A 20 -16.95 9.15 18.08
CA SER A 20 -16.85 7.89 17.34
C SER A 20 -15.36 7.54 17.27
N PRO A 21 -14.94 6.34 17.68
CA PRO A 21 -13.59 5.88 17.38
C PRO A 21 -13.47 5.89 15.87
N ILE A 22 -12.76 6.86 15.32
CA ILE A 22 -12.26 6.79 13.95
C ILE A 22 -11.23 5.67 14.00
N ALA A 23 -11.72 4.44 13.86
CA ALA A 23 -10.87 3.30 13.60
C ALA A 23 -10.24 3.57 12.22
N ALA A 24 -9.15 4.29 12.21
CA ALA A 24 -8.26 4.39 11.08
C ALA A 24 -7.63 3.01 10.90
N HIS A 25 -8.43 2.04 10.41
CA HIS A 25 -7.95 0.77 9.92
C HIS A 25 -7.25 0.97 8.58
N HIS A 26 -6.23 1.82 8.55
CA HIS A 26 -5.20 1.81 7.54
C HIS A 26 -4.24 0.66 7.86
N GLY A 27 -4.79 -0.56 7.88
CA GLY A 27 -4.02 -1.73 8.18
C GLY A 27 -3.95 -2.67 7.00
N SER A 28 -3.06 -3.62 7.08
CA SER A 28 -2.92 -4.78 6.20
C SER A 28 -4.23 -5.56 5.97
N SER A 29 -5.30 -5.28 6.71
CA SER A 29 -6.61 -5.95 6.64
C SER A 29 -7.33 -5.82 5.29
N VAL A 30 -7.02 -4.82 4.47
CA VAL A 30 -7.60 -4.62 3.13
C VAL A 30 -6.89 -5.43 2.04
N TYR A 31 -5.72 -5.98 2.37
CA TYR A 31 -4.94 -6.83 1.47
C TYR A 31 -5.06 -8.29 1.84
N ASP A 32 -4.92 -9.18 0.85
CA ASP A 32 -4.81 -10.61 1.10
C ASP A 32 -3.52 -10.90 1.88
N THR A 33 -3.53 -11.94 2.71
CA THR A 33 -2.32 -12.43 3.40
C THR A 33 -1.40 -13.17 2.45
N LYS A 34 -1.96 -13.81 1.42
CA LYS A 34 -1.20 -14.56 0.42
C LYS A 34 -0.40 -13.62 -0.48
N LEU A 35 0.88 -13.93 -0.67
CA LEU A 35 1.73 -13.28 -1.65
C LEU A 35 1.38 -13.73 -3.06
N THR A 36 1.28 -12.76 -3.96
CA THR A 36 1.07 -12.98 -5.39
C THR A 36 2.22 -12.34 -6.16
N THR A 37 2.66 -12.98 -7.23
CA THR A 37 3.76 -12.49 -8.06
C THR A 37 3.28 -12.27 -9.48
N TYR A 38 3.57 -11.08 -10.01
CA TYR A 38 3.32 -10.73 -11.42
C TYR A 38 4.59 -10.23 -12.08
N LYS A 39 4.80 -10.62 -13.33
CA LYS A 39 5.75 -9.97 -14.21
C LYS A 39 5.01 -8.91 -15.01
N GLY A 40 5.43 -7.66 -14.87
CA GLY A 40 4.75 -6.53 -15.47
C GLY A 40 5.70 -5.59 -16.20
N THR A 41 5.14 -4.81 -17.12
CA THR A 41 5.82 -3.72 -17.80
C THR A 41 5.50 -2.41 -17.11
N VAL A 42 6.48 -1.73 -16.56
CA VAL A 42 6.29 -0.43 -15.90
C VAL A 42 5.74 0.59 -16.90
N THR A 43 4.71 1.31 -16.51
CA THR A 43 4.13 2.41 -17.31
C THR A 43 4.42 3.77 -16.70
N ASP A 44 4.44 3.86 -15.34
CA ASP A 44 4.77 5.08 -14.63
C ASP A 44 5.26 4.79 -13.21
N PHE A 45 5.91 5.75 -12.56
CA PHE A 45 6.36 5.66 -11.18
C PHE A 45 6.34 7.03 -10.51
N GLN A 46 5.67 7.13 -9.37
CA GLN A 46 5.67 8.32 -8.52
C GLN A 46 6.36 8.05 -7.19
N PHE A 47 7.48 8.75 -6.98
CA PHE A 47 8.28 8.66 -5.77
C PHE A 47 7.90 9.79 -4.82
N MET A 48 6.96 9.52 -3.91
CA MET A 48 6.28 10.54 -3.11
C MET A 48 5.91 10.07 -1.70
N ASN A 49 5.35 10.99 -0.92
CA ASN A 49 4.72 10.75 0.38
C ASN A 49 3.18 10.86 0.23
N PRO A 50 2.38 10.17 1.05
CA PRO A 50 2.77 9.21 2.08
C PRO A 50 3.17 7.83 1.53
N HIS A 51 2.77 7.48 0.31
CA HIS A 51 3.03 6.23 -0.38
C HIS A 51 3.56 6.52 -1.78
N SER A 52 4.61 5.80 -2.17
CA SER A 52 5.06 5.78 -3.56
C SER A 52 4.26 4.75 -4.34
N GLU A 53 4.04 5.01 -5.63
CA GLU A 53 3.23 4.14 -6.48
C GLU A 53 3.95 3.83 -7.79
N VAL A 54 3.88 2.58 -8.22
CA VAL A 54 4.33 2.15 -9.55
C VAL A 54 3.14 1.57 -10.31
N TRP A 55 2.93 2.08 -11.52
CA TRP A 55 1.92 1.53 -12.44
C TRP A 55 2.59 0.60 -13.42
N PHE A 56 1.96 -0.54 -13.66
CA PHE A 56 2.48 -1.54 -14.57
C PHE A 56 1.37 -2.34 -15.24
N ASP A 57 1.65 -2.78 -16.45
CA ASP A 57 0.76 -3.62 -17.24
C ASP A 57 1.16 -5.09 -17.07
N VAL A 58 0.18 -5.95 -16.81
CA VAL A 58 0.33 -7.41 -16.76
C VAL A 58 -0.44 -8.02 -17.91
N THR A 59 0.24 -8.78 -18.76
CA THR A 59 -0.42 -9.53 -19.83
C THR A 59 -0.83 -10.90 -19.32
N GLY A 60 -2.14 -11.15 -19.31
CA GLY A 60 -2.70 -12.44 -18.94
C GLY A 60 -2.45 -13.53 -19.98
N ALA A 61 -2.71 -14.78 -19.62
CA ALA A 61 -2.59 -15.93 -20.51
C ALA A 61 -3.51 -15.85 -21.74
N ASP A 62 -4.61 -15.10 -21.64
CA ASP A 62 -5.55 -14.81 -22.72
C ASP A 62 -5.13 -13.63 -23.62
N GLY A 63 -3.93 -13.07 -23.38
CA GLY A 63 -3.39 -11.93 -24.10
C GLY A 63 -3.97 -10.57 -23.68
N LYS A 64 -4.92 -10.54 -22.76
CA LYS A 64 -5.47 -9.28 -22.23
C LYS A 64 -4.48 -8.60 -21.30
N VAL A 65 -4.42 -7.28 -21.41
CA VAL A 65 -3.59 -6.44 -20.57
C VAL A 65 -4.42 -5.91 -19.41
N GLU A 66 -3.96 -6.17 -18.20
CA GLU A 66 -4.51 -5.61 -16.97
C GLU A 66 -3.58 -4.52 -16.43
N LYS A 67 -4.18 -3.38 -16.07
CA LYS A 67 -3.45 -2.27 -15.46
C LYS A 67 -3.42 -2.43 -13.94
N TRP A 68 -2.23 -2.49 -13.39
CA TRP A 68 -2.00 -2.68 -11.96
C TRP A 68 -1.32 -1.47 -11.34
N THR A 69 -1.61 -1.26 -10.05
CA THR A 69 -0.91 -0.29 -9.20
C THR A 69 -0.20 -1.05 -8.08
N GLY A 70 1.10 -0.84 -7.97
CA GLY A 70 1.91 -1.32 -6.85
C GLY A 70 2.11 -0.19 -5.84
N GLU A 71 1.54 -0.33 -4.64
CA GLU A 71 1.76 0.60 -3.53
C GLU A 71 3.01 0.20 -2.76
N ALA A 72 3.85 1.18 -2.49
CA ALA A 72 5.07 1.05 -1.71
C ALA A 72 5.09 2.08 -0.56
N PRO A 73 5.96 1.91 0.45
CA PRO A 73 6.12 2.88 1.51
C PRO A 73 6.47 4.29 1.01
N SER A 74 6.54 5.23 1.95
CA SER A 74 6.93 6.62 1.68
C SER A 74 8.31 6.71 1.02
N LEU A 75 8.53 7.78 0.25
CA LEU A 75 9.84 8.05 -0.36
C LEU A 75 10.98 8.04 0.69
N THR A 76 10.71 8.51 1.92
CA THR A 76 11.71 8.50 2.99
C THR A 76 12.12 7.08 3.40
N THR A 77 11.16 6.17 3.52
CA THR A 77 11.43 4.76 3.82
C THR A 77 12.17 4.08 2.68
N LEU A 78 11.71 4.29 1.45
CA LEU A 78 12.29 3.69 0.26
C LEU A 78 13.71 4.20 -0.03
N SER A 79 14.01 5.48 0.22
CA SER A 79 15.35 6.04 0.06
C SER A 79 16.37 5.34 0.95
N ARG A 80 15.98 4.93 2.16
CA ARG A 80 16.87 4.22 3.10
C ARG A 80 17.28 2.83 2.59
N ILE A 81 16.49 2.22 1.71
CA ILE A 81 16.79 0.93 1.08
C ILE A 81 17.32 1.08 -0.36
N GLY A 82 17.67 2.31 -0.74
CA GLY A 82 18.34 2.60 -2.01
C GLY A 82 17.43 2.88 -3.20
N TRP A 83 16.14 3.13 -2.97
CA TRP A 83 15.26 3.58 -4.04
C TRP A 83 15.51 5.05 -4.36
N THR A 84 15.34 5.39 -5.63
CA THR A 84 15.42 6.76 -6.14
C THR A 84 14.23 7.04 -7.05
N LYS A 85 13.97 8.30 -7.36
CA LYS A 85 12.91 8.70 -8.29
C LYS A 85 13.06 8.14 -9.72
N THR A 86 14.22 7.60 -10.04
CA THR A 86 14.56 7.07 -11.36
C THR A 86 14.80 5.55 -11.35
N ILE A 87 14.41 4.86 -10.26
CA ILE A 87 14.66 3.42 -10.11
C ILE A 87 13.86 2.59 -11.12
N PHE A 88 12.68 3.07 -11.51
CA PHE A 88 11.86 2.51 -12.58
C PHE A 88 11.81 3.46 -13.77
N LYS A 89 11.75 2.90 -14.96
CA LYS A 89 11.52 3.62 -16.21
C LYS A 89 10.35 2.97 -16.95
N PRO A 90 9.51 3.75 -17.63
CA PRO A 90 8.50 3.18 -18.52
C PRO A 90 9.15 2.20 -19.50
N GLY A 91 8.53 1.02 -19.63
CA GLY A 91 9.04 -0.09 -20.45
C GLY A 91 9.87 -1.13 -19.70
N ASP A 92 10.30 -0.87 -18.46
CA ASP A 92 11.03 -1.85 -17.67
C ASP A 92 10.18 -3.09 -17.41
N GLN A 93 10.76 -4.28 -17.63
CA GLN A 93 10.14 -5.57 -17.30
C GLN A 93 10.53 -5.97 -15.89
N VAL A 94 9.62 -5.81 -14.94
CA VAL A 94 9.88 -6.03 -13.51
C VAL A 94 8.97 -7.11 -12.96
N THR A 95 9.51 -7.94 -12.08
CA THR A 95 8.71 -8.90 -11.31
C THR A 95 8.35 -8.28 -9.98
N PHE A 96 7.05 -8.13 -9.74
CA PHE A 96 6.47 -7.58 -8.54
C PHE A 96 5.88 -8.70 -7.68
N THR A 97 6.23 -8.74 -6.40
CA THR A 97 5.62 -9.65 -5.42
C THR A 97 5.01 -8.83 -4.30
N GLY A 98 3.78 -9.14 -3.94
CA GLY A 98 3.07 -8.41 -2.90
C GLY A 98 1.71 -9.01 -2.55
N ASN A 99 1.00 -8.31 -1.68
CA ASN A 99 -0.33 -8.67 -1.23
C ASN A 99 -1.37 -7.93 -2.06
N VAL A 100 -2.28 -8.65 -2.69
CA VAL A 100 -3.33 -8.08 -3.57
C VAL A 100 -4.50 -7.59 -2.73
N ALA A 101 -5.16 -6.53 -3.17
CA ALA A 101 -6.35 -6.00 -2.50
C ALA A 101 -7.50 -7.01 -2.52
N LYS A 102 -8.11 -7.28 -1.35
CA LYS A 102 -9.27 -8.18 -1.19
C LYS A 102 -10.51 -7.72 -1.93
N SER A 103 -10.60 -6.44 -2.24
CA SER A 103 -11.72 -5.85 -3.01
C SER A 103 -11.81 -6.34 -4.45
N GLY A 104 -10.77 -6.99 -4.97
CA GLY A 104 -10.64 -7.35 -6.37
C GLY A 104 -10.12 -6.23 -7.27
N SER A 105 -9.84 -5.04 -6.72
CA SER A 105 -9.13 -3.98 -7.45
C SER A 105 -7.72 -4.43 -7.80
N LYS A 106 -7.20 -3.94 -8.93
CA LYS A 106 -5.86 -4.27 -9.43
C LYS A 106 -4.79 -3.45 -8.70
N ILE A 107 -4.79 -3.56 -7.37
CA ILE A 107 -3.85 -2.90 -6.46
C ILE A 107 -3.11 -3.96 -5.66
N MET A 108 -1.80 -3.79 -5.52
CA MET A 108 -0.96 -4.68 -4.74
C MET A 108 -0.05 -3.85 -3.81
N ARG A 109 0.00 -4.23 -2.54
CA ARG A 109 1.02 -3.71 -1.61
C ARG A 109 2.32 -4.45 -1.86
N LEU A 110 3.32 -3.73 -2.34
CA LEU A 110 4.59 -4.32 -2.74
C LEU A 110 5.41 -4.80 -1.54
N ARG A 111 5.98 -5.99 -1.69
CA ARG A 111 6.89 -6.61 -0.71
C ARG A 111 8.29 -6.80 -1.28
N ARG A 112 8.36 -7.11 -2.58
CA ARG A 112 9.60 -7.42 -3.27
C ARG A 112 9.49 -7.03 -4.74
N VAL A 113 10.60 -6.59 -5.30
CA VAL A 113 10.75 -6.36 -6.75
C VAL A 113 12.03 -7.03 -7.26
N VAL A 114 11.97 -7.59 -8.46
CA VAL A 114 13.13 -8.13 -9.17
C VAL A 114 13.23 -7.42 -10.51
N PHE A 115 14.36 -6.73 -10.72
CA PHE A 115 14.63 -5.94 -11.92
C PHE A 115 15.10 -6.81 -13.08
N PRO A 116 15.09 -6.28 -14.34
CA PRO A 116 15.53 -7.04 -15.52
C PRO A 116 16.96 -7.56 -15.44
N ASN A 117 17.83 -6.89 -14.70
CA ASN A 117 19.24 -7.29 -14.47
C ASN A 117 19.39 -8.33 -13.35
N GLY A 118 18.28 -8.85 -12.81
CA GLY A 118 18.28 -9.82 -11.71
C GLY A 118 18.47 -9.21 -10.33
N LYS A 119 18.65 -7.88 -10.21
CA LYS A 119 18.74 -7.23 -8.90
C LYS A 119 17.40 -7.36 -8.19
N GLU A 120 17.45 -7.85 -6.95
CA GLU A 120 16.30 -7.99 -6.08
C GLU A 120 16.32 -6.94 -4.97
N MET A 121 15.16 -6.38 -4.65
CA MET A 121 15.00 -5.47 -3.53
C MET A 121 13.78 -5.85 -2.71
N MET A 122 14.01 -6.11 -1.42
CA MET A 122 12.95 -6.27 -0.42
C MET A 122 12.49 -4.90 0.02
N ILE A 123 11.18 -4.67 0.00
CA ILE A 123 10.56 -3.39 0.36
C ILE A 123 10.08 -3.42 1.81
N ASP A 124 9.38 -4.49 2.16
CA ASP A 124 8.86 -4.73 3.50
C ASP A 124 8.84 -6.23 3.71
N ARG A 125 9.43 -6.69 4.79
CA ARG A 125 9.48 -8.13 5.08
C ARG A 125 8.13 -8.66 5.56
N GLY A 126 7.22 -7.77 6.05
CA GLY A 126 5.97 -8.20 6.67
C GLY A 126 6.19 -9.15 7.84
N GLU A 127 5.17 -9.41 8.61
CA GLU A 127 5.22 -10.41 9.70
C GLU A 127 5.26 -11.86 9.17
N ASP A 128 4.98 -12.06 7.87
CA ASP A 128 4.81 -13.39 7.24
C ASP A 128 6.13 -14.04 6.77
N TYR A 129 7.29 -13.43 7.02
CA TYR A 129 8.62 -14.00 6.75
C TYR A 129 9.37 -14.38 8.02
N ALA A 130 8.69 -14.45 9.15
CA ALA A 130 9.24 -14.99 10.37
C ALA A 130 9.10 -16.55 10.35
N GLU A 131 10.05 -17.23 9.71
CA GLU A 131 10.43 -18.61 9.97
C GLU A 131 11.88 -18.65 10.42
#